data_ff89eb5297a633ad047bc2c76701e594
#
_entry.id   ff89eb5297a633ad047bc2c76701e594
#
_cell.length_a   1.000
_cell.length_b   1.000
_cell.length_c   1.000
_cell.angle_alpha   90.00
_cell.angle_beta   90.00
_cell.angle_gamma   90.00
#
_symmetry.space_group_name_H-M   'P 1'
#
loop_
_entity.id
_entity.type
_entity.pdbx_description
1 polymer ?
#
loop_
_entity_poly.entity_id
_entity_poly.type
_entity_poly.pdbx_seq_one_letter_code
_entity_poly.pdbx_strand_id
1 'polypeptide(L)'
;SQIRMIKSFNRPVILVDDIMHPGFRIQALDPILREENVDIRMVLVGLLSGRGRDLMAAKGRSVDSVYFIPNMRSWFVESTMYPFIGGDTVGHGEPSVPGLTPAVNLILPYAFPRFYRECGREAVFRFSCACLENARDILLALETTFRERYARNLTLSRLSEAVILPLSPDKGSCMHYDPSLPASVFLQNDLEMLLRMRNVLQS
;
A
#
# COMPACT_ATOMS: atom_id res chain seq x y z
N SER A 1 5.11 5.32 -24.25
CA SER A 1 5.30 5.11 -22.81
C SER A 1 5.75 6.42 -22.16
N GLN A 2 5.50 6.60 -20.85
CA GLN A 2 5.93 7.78 -20.08
C GLN A 2 7.46 7.97 -20.15
N ILE A 3 8.22 6.89 -20.18
CA ILE A 3 9.69 6.93 -20.27
C ILE A 3 10.16 7.57 -21.58
N ARG A 4 9.51 7.27 -22.69
CA ARG A 4 9.83 7.92 -23.98
C ARG A 4 9.53 9.42 -23.96
N MET A 5 8.46 9.82 -23.29
CA MET A 5 8.17 11.24 -23.08
C MET A 5 9.26 11.93 -22.25
N ILE A 6 9.71 11.31 -21.15
CA ILE A 6 10.82 11.84 -20.34
C ILE A 6 12.09 11.96 -21.18
N LYS A 7 12.42 10.96 -21.97
CA LYS A 7 13.58 10.98 -22.89
C LYS A 7 13.50 12.12 -23.91
N SER A 8 12.30 12.44 -24.40
CA SER A 8 12.13 13.50 -25.42
C SER A 8 12.56 14.90 -24.95
N PHE A 9 12.64 15.12 -23.64
CA PHE A 9 13.17 16.39 -23.08
C PHE A 9 14.69 16.52 -23.21
N ASN A 10 15.41 15.46 -23.55
CA ASN A 10 16.86 15.40 -23.72
C ASN A 10 17.64 16.08 -22.57
N ARG A 11 17.21 15.82 -21.34
CA ARG A 11 17.82 16.35 -20.11
C ARG A 11 18.16 15.23 -19.15
N PRO A 12 19.20 15.39 -18.29
CA PRO A 12 19.46 14.47 -17.21
C PRO A 12 18.26 14.35 -16.27
N VAL A 13 18.00 13.13 -15.80
CA VAL A 13 16.87 12.82 -14.94
C VAL A 13 17.34 12.56 -13.51
N ILE A 14 16.63 13.08 -12.53
CA ILE A 14 16.76 12.72 -11.13
C ILE A 14 15.54 11.87 -10.79
N LEU A 15 15.78 10.64 -10.30
CA LEU A 15 14.72 9.81 -9.74
C LEU A 15 14.53 10.15 -8.27
N VAL A 16 13.26 10.33 -7.87
CA VAL A 16 12.90 10.62 -6.48
C VAL A 16 11.97 9.51 -5.97
N ASP A 17 12.29 8.96 -4.80
CA ASP A 17 11.46 7.95 -4.12
C ASP A 17 11.42 8.23 -2.61
N ASP A 18 10.47 7.65 -1.90
CA ASP A 18 10.30 7.82 -0.46
C ASP A 18 11.34 6.99 0.33
N ILE A 19 11.50 5.70 -0.03
CA ILE A 19 12.36 4.76 0.69
C ILE A 19 13.05 3.79 -0.27
N MET A 20 14.31 3.51 0.02
CA MET A 20 15.09 2.47 -0.68
C MET A 20 15.59 1.41 0.28
N HIS A 21 14.83 0.31 0.36
CA HIS A 21 15.21 -0.91 1.09
C HIS A 21 14.37 -2.11 0.65
N PRO A 22 14.93 -3.14 0.09
CA PRO A 22 16.26 -3.36 -0.47
C PRO A 22 16.41 -2.90 -1.93
N GLY A 23 15.52 -2.02 -2.42
CA GLY A 23 15.62 -1.42 -3.75
C GLY A 23 14.93 -2.19 -4.87
N PHE A 24 13.84 -2.92 -4.59
CA PHE A 24 13.08 -3.67 -5.59
C PHE A 24 12.58 -2.80 -6.74
N ARG A 25 12.06 -1.60 -6.45
CA ARG A 25 11.56 -0.68 -7.49
C ARG A 25 12.66 -0.30 -8.48
N ILE A 26 13.84 0.08 -7.98
CA ILE A 26 14.96 0.44 -8.86
C ILE A 26 15.51 -0.78 -9.62
N GLN A 27 15.44 -1.97 -9.03
CA GLN A 27 15.84 -3.19 -9.74
C GLN A 27 14.91 -3.49 -10.92
N ALA A 28 13.62 -3.25 -10.77
CA ALA A 28 12.64 -3.42 -11.84
C ALA A 28 12.72 -2.33 -12.90
N LEU A 29 12.96 -1.07 -12.50
CA LEU A 29 13.01 0.08 -13.42
C LEU A 29 14.34 0.22 -14.18
N ASP A 30 15.46 -0.08 -13.54
CA ASP A 30 16.80 0.18 -14.12
C ASP A 30 17.02 -0.48 -15.49
N PRO A 31 16.60 -1.75 -15.75
CA PRO A 31 16.71 -2.34 -17.08
C PRO A 31 15.97 -1.53 -18.15
N ILE A 32 14.74 -1.12 -17.86
CA ILE A 32 13.89 -0.36 -18.79
C ILE A 32 14.48 1.02 -19.08
N LEU A 33 15.01 1.68 -18.04
CA LEU A 33 15.63 2.99 -18.17
C LEU A 33 16.93 2.92 -18.98
N ARG A 34 17.69 1.82 -18.84
CA ARG A 34 18.89 1.56 -19.64
C ARG A 34 18.57 1.25 -21.09
N GLU A 35 17.57 0.39 -21.34
CA GLU A 35 17.11 0.05 -22.69
C GLU A 35 16.65 1.30 -23.46
N GLU A 36 15.91 2.17 -22.81
CA GLU A 36 15.48 3.44 -23.40
C GLU A 36 16.58 4.53 -23.38
N ASN A 37 17.77 4.24 -22.88
CA ASN A 37 18.90 5.18 -22.78
C ASN A 37 18.54 6.50 -22.07
N VAL A 38 17.86 6.40 -20.91
CA VAL A 38 17.56 7.57 -20.08
C VAL A 38 18.79 7.91 -19.24
N ASP A 39 19.25 9.15 -19.36
CA ASP A 39 20.39 9.65 -18.57
C ASP A 39 19.95 9.95 -17.12
N ILE A 40 20.17 8.97 -16.23
CA ILE A 40 19.89 9.11 -14.81
C ILE A 40 21.12 9.64 -14.10
N ARG A 41 21.07 10.89 -13.72
CA ARG A 41 22.18 11.57 -13.04
C ARG A 41 22.29 11.14 -11.58
N MET A 42 21.15 10.99 -10.89
CA MET A 42 21.11 10.67 -9.47
C MET A 42 19.77 10.08 -9.08
N VAL A 43 19.76 9.31 -8.00
CA VAL A 43 18.56 8.89 -7.29
C VAL A 43 18.52 9.60 -5.94
N LEU A 44 17.42 10.26 -5.61
CA LEU A 44 17.18 10.90 -4.33
C LEU A 44 16.10 10.13 -3.58
N VAL A 45 16.34 9.81 -2.32
CA VAL A 45 15.36 9.11 -1.50
C VAL A 45 15.19 9.76 -0.13
N GLY A 46 14.00 9.67 0.43
CA GLY A 46 13.76 10.13 1.81
C GLY A 46 14.58 9.29 2.81
N LEU A 47 14.45 7.97 2.73
CA LEU A 47 15.15 7.01 3.60
C LEU A 47 15.98 6.04 2.77
N LEU A 48 17.27 5.90 3.10
CA LEU A 48 18.20 4.96 2.45
C LEU A 48 18.74 3.96 3.46
N SER A 49 18.59 2.66 3.16
CA SER A 49 19.25 1.61 3.95
C SER A 49 20.66 1.31 3.46
N GLY A 50 21.46 0.63 4.30
CA GLY A 50 22.76 0.12 3.88
C GLY A 50 22.66 -0.79 2.66
N ARG A 51 21.70 -1.71 2.62
CA ARG A 51 21.43 -2.59 1.46
C ARG A 51 21.06 -1.82 0.19
N GLY A 52 20.25 -0.76 0.34
CA GLY A 52 19.89 0.11 -0.78
C GLY A 52 21.09 0.83 -1.35
N ARG A 53 21.96 1.39 -0.48
CA ARG A 53 23.20 2.04 -0.89
C ARG A 53 24.15 1.08 -1.63
N ASP A 54 24.35 -0.11 -1.07
CA ASP A 54 25.24 -1.10 -1.65
C ASP A 54 24.74 -1.59 -3.02
N LEU A 55 23.41 -1.74 -3.17
CA LEU A 55 22.78 -2.02 -4.46
C LEU A 55 23.06 -0.92 -5.49
N MET A 56 22.90 0.35 -5.10
CA MET A 56 23.13 1.49 -6.00
C MET A 56 24.60 1.57 -6.41
N ALA A 57 25.52 1.34 -5.50
CA ALA A 57 26.95 1.26 -5.78
C ALA A 57 27.24 0.13 -6.78
N ALA A 58 26.68 -1.07 -6.57
CA ALA A 58 26.82 -2.21 -7.49
C ALA A 58 26.26 -1.94 -8.89
N LYS A 59 25.23 -1.09 -9.00
CA LYS A 59 24.66 -0.67 -10.29
C LYS A 59 25.38 0.53 -10.93
N GLY A 60 26.41 1.08 -10.28
CA GLY A 60 27.11 2.30 -10.72
C GLY A 60 26.21 3.53 -10.76
N ARG A 61 25.22 3.60 -9.85
CA ARG A 61 24.27 4.70 -9.73
C ARG A 61 24.61 5.58 -8.53
N SER A 62 24.57 6.90 -8.72
CA SER A 62 24.66 7.85 -7.62
C SER A 62 23.34 7.90 -6.86
N VAL A 63 23.39 7.82 -5.54
CA VAL A 63 22.24 7.95 -4.65
C VAL A 63 22.54 8.89 -3.50
N ASP A 64 21.58 9.73 -3.17
CA ASP A 64 21.60 10.58 -1.98
C ASP A 64 20.29 10.47 -1.21
N SER A 65 20.29 10.80 0.08
CA SER A 65 19.14 10.63 0.94
C SER A 65 19.06 11.68 2.04
N VAL A 66 17.82 11.96 2.47
CA VAL A 66 17.58 12.82 3.63
C VAL A 66 18.05 12.11 4.91
N TYR A 67 17.73 10.82 5.05
CA TYR A 67 18.15 9.99 6.18
C TYR A 67 18.80 8.70 5.69
N PHE A 68 19.99 8.41 6.23
CA PHE A 68 20.69 7.14 6.01
C PHE A 68 20.58 6.27 7.26
N ILE A 69 19.98 5.08 7.11
CA ILE A 69 19.80 4.09 8.17
C ILE A 69 20.54 2.80 7.79
N PRO A 70 21.83 2.64 8.16
CA PRO A 70 22.66 1.53 7.69
C PRO A 70 22.04 0.15 7.96
N ASN A 71 21.51 -0.03 9.17
CA ASN A 71 20.98 -1.30 9.68
C ASN A 71 19.44 -1.27 9.74
N MET A 72 18.78 -0.76 8.69
CA MET A 72 17.33 -0.81 8.60
C MET A 72 16.87 -2.27 8.60
N ARG A 73 16.20 -2.69 9.67
CA ARG A 73 15.75 -4.08 9.88
C ARG A 73 14.36 -4.33 9.35
N SER A 74 13.51 -3.34 9.47
CA SER A 74 12.12 -3.40 9.02
C SER A 74 11.62 -2.01 8.65
N TRP A 75 10.72 -1.96 7.74
CA TRP A 75 9.93 -0.77 7.41
C TRP A 75 8.51 -1.22 7.09
N PHE A 76 7.59 -0.30 7.15
CA PHE A 76 6.25 -0.50 6.62
C PHE A 76 5.94 0.64 5.65
N VAL A 77 5.20 0.31 4.64
CA VAL A 77 4.67 1.30 3.70
C VAL A 77 3.35 1.78 4.29
N GLU A 78 3.15 3.09 4.37
CA GLU A 78 1.93 3.67 4.94
C GLU A 78 0.66 3.10 4.31
N SER A 79 0.68 2.84 3.01
CA SER A 79 -0.44 2.24 2.29
C SER A 79 -0.87 0.88 2.84
N THR A 80 0.01 0.11 3.50
CA THR A 80 -0.37 -1.16 4.13
C THR A 80 -1.29 -1.00 5.33
N MET A 81 -1.45 0.23 5.81
CA MET A 81 -2.35 0.58 6.92
C MET A 81 -3.78 0.91 6.47
N TYR A 82 -4.01 1.10 5.17
CA TYR A 82 -5.30 1.55 4.63
C TYR A 82 -5.93 0.48 3.75
N PRO A 83 -6.82 -0.36 4.30
CA PRO A 83 -7.50 -1.40 3.54
C PRO A 83 -8.29 -0.82 2.36
N PHE A 84 -8.39 -1.56 1.28
CA PHE A 84 -8.93 -1.18 -0.04
C PHE A 84 -8.12 -0.10 -0.77
N ILE A 85 -7.44 0.81 -0.07
CA ILE A 85 -6.63 1.89 -0.68
C ILE A 85 -5.23 1.39 -1.00
N GLY A 86 -4.68 0.53 -0.13
CA GLY A 86 -3.37 -0.07 -0.30
C GLY A 86 -3.17 -1.32 0.55
N GLY A 87 -2.05 -2.00 0.34
CA GLY A 87 -1.66 -3.22 1.04
C GLY A 87 -0.52 -3.92 0.31
N ASP A 88 0.05 -4.95 0.95
CA ASP A 88 1.02 -5.83 0.30
C ASP A 88 0.28 -6.86 -0.55
N THR A 89 0.42 -6.76 -1.87
CA THR A 89 -0.28 -7.63 -2.82
C THR A 89 0.15 -9.09 -2.67
N VAL A 90 -0.82 -9.99 -2.70
CA VAL A 90 -0.59 -11.44 -2.62
C VAL A 90 -0.74 -12.04 -4.01
N GLY A 91 0.35 -12.62 -4.52
CA GLY A 91 0.45 -13.11 -5.91
C GLY A 91 -0.24 -14.44 -6.21
N HIS A 92 -0.96 -15.05 -5.26
CA HIS A 92 -1.54 -16.38 -5.43
C HIS A 92 -3.00 -16.42 -5.00
N GLY A 93 -3.84 -16.95 -5.88
CA GLY A 93 -5.28 -17.18 -5.68
C GLY A 93 -6.15 -16.37 -6.63
N GLU A 94 -7.28 -16.94 -7.02
CA GLU A 94 -8.28 -16.18 -7.77
C GLU A 94 -8.96 -15.17 -6.83
N PRO A 95 -9.01 -13.89 -7.19
CA PRO A 95 -9.70 -12.89 -6.38
C PRO A 95 -11.20 -13.18 -6.39
N SER A 96 -11.86 -13.01 -5.22
CA SER A 96 -13.31 -13.17 -5.11
C SER A 96 -14.09 -12.12 -5.92
N VAL A 97 -13.44 -11.03 -6.28
CA VAL A 97 -13.97 -9.98 -7.16
C VAL A 97 -13.03 -9.86 -8.36
N PRO A 98 -13.51 -10.15 -9.59
CA PRO A 98 -12.69 -10.05 -10.80
C PRO A 98 -12.10 -8.65 -10.97
N GLY A 99 -10.81 -8.59 -11.33
CA GLY A 99 -10.10 -7.33 -11.56
C GLY A 99 -9.56 -6.64 -10.30
N LEU A 100 -9.80 -7.19 -9.10
CA LEU A 100 -9.21 -6.68 -7.87
C LEU A 100 -8.10 -7.61 -7.36
N THR A 101 -6.96 -7.04 -7.04
CA THR A 101 -5.80 -7.78 -6.52
C THR A 101 -5.93 -7.95 -5.01
N PRO A 102 -5.80 -9.18 -4.47
CA PRO A 102 -5.80 -9.41 -3.03
C PRO A 102 -4.54 -8.84 -2.37
N ALA A 103 -4.71 -8.32 -1.15
CA ALA A 103 -3.63 -7.73 -0.39
C ALA A 103 -3.72 -8.01 1.11
N VAL A 104 -2.58 -7.98 1.78
CA VAL A 104 -2.49 -8.01 3.24
C VAL A 104 -2.37 -6.59 3.76
N ASN A 105 -3.22 -6.23 4.70
CA ASN A 105 -3.11 -4.99 5.46
C ASN A 105 -2.55 -5.29 6.85
N LEU A 106 -1.60 -4.46 7.29
CA LEU A 106 -0.84 -4.68 8.52
C LEU A 106 -1.50 -4.01 9.74
N ILE A 107 -2.81 -4.12 9.82
CA ILE A 107 -3.63 -3.65 10.94
C ILE A 107 -4.68 -4.69 11.33
N LEU A 108 -5.23 -4.58 12.52
CA LEU A 108 -6.40 -5.37 12.91
C LEU A 108 -7.62 -4.91 12.06
N PRO A 109 -8.52 -5.83 11.71
CA PRO A 109 -8.53 -7.26 12.01
C PRO A 109 -7.80 -8.14 10.98
N TYR A 110 -7.16 -7.58 9.96
CA TYR A 110 -6.57 -8.31 8.84
C TYR A 110 -5.28 -9.05 9.23
N ALA A 111 -4.41 -8.38 9.99
CA ALA A 111 -3.20 -8.99 10.51
C ALA A 111 -2.84 -8.38 11.87
N PHE A 112 -2.26 -9.20 12.76
CA PHE A 112 -1.69 -8.66 13.98
C PHE A 112 -0.31 -8.05 13.64
N PRO A 113 -0.11 -6.74 13.86
CA PRO A 113 1.13 -6.06 13.49
C PRO A 113 2.27 -6.44 14.45
N ARG A 114 3.02 -7.48 14.10
CA ARG A 114 4.10 -8.06 14.93
C ARG A 114 5.28 -7.12 15.18
N PHE A 115 5.42 -6.07 14.37
CA PHE A 115 6.48 -5.08 14.52
C PHE A 115 6.23 -4.04 15.61
N TYR A 116 5.02 -3.95 16.14
CA TYR A 116 4.71 -3.13 17.31
C TYR A 116 4.98 -3.85 18.65
N ARG A 117 6.09 -4.58 18.75
CA ARG A 117 6.41 -5.40 19.92
C ARG A 117 6.45 -4.62 21.24
N GLU A 118 6.80 -3.35 21.18
CA GLU A 118 6.90 -2.46 22.35
C GLU A 118 5.61 -1.68 22.62
N CYS A 119 4.61 -1.77 21.74
CA CYS A 119 3.33 -1.11 21.93
C CYS A 119 2.35 -2.01 22.68
N GLY A 120 1.67 -1.44 23.67
CA GLY A 120 0.58 -2.14 24.36
C GLY A 120 -0.57 -2.48 23.43
N ARG A 121 -1.29 -3.58 23.72
CA ARG A 121 -2.42 -4.05 22.91
C ARG A 121 -3.45 -2.96 22.61
N GLU A 122 -3.73 -2.10 23.59
CA GLU A 122 -4.66 -0.98 23.45
C GLU A 122 -4.19 0.07 22.42
N ALA A 123 -2.88 0.33 22.34
CA ALA A 123 -2.32 1.25 21.36
C ALA A 123 -2.48 0.69 19.93
N VAL A 124 -2.19 -0.59 19.74
CA VAL A 124 -2.38 -1.30 18.47
C VAL A 124 -3.84 -1.27 18.04
N PHE A 125 -4.75 -1.52 18.98
CA PHE A 125 -6.18 -1.49 18.74
C PHE A 125 -6.65 -0.10 18.29
N ARG A 126 -6.33 0.96 19.06
CA ARG A 126 -6.71 2.34 18.73
C ARG A 126 -6.12 2.78 17.38
N PHE A 127 -4.88 2.42 17.11
CA PHE A 127 -4.24 2.70 15.84
C PHE A 127 -4.99 2.02 14.67
N SER A 128 -5.34 0.73 14.82
CA SER A 128 -6.07 0.00 13.79
C SER A 128 -7.46 0.60 13.53
N CYS A 129 -8.18 0.99 14.59
CA CYS A 129 -9.46 1.68 14.44
C CYS A 129 -9.31 2.99 13.67
N ALA A 130 -8.32 3.82 14.01
CA ALA A 130 -8.06 5.08 13.32
C ALA A 130 -7.72 4.87 11.83
N CYS A 131 -6.96 3.83 11.49
CA CYS A 131 -6.67 3.49 10.09
C CYS A 131 -7.93 3.05 9.33
N LEU A 132 -8.80 2.24 9.95
CA LEU A 132 -10.09 1.83 9.35
C LEU A 132 -11.02 3.01 9.16
N GLU A 133 -11.14 3.90 10.16
CA GLU A 133 -11.94 5.11 10.08
C GLU A 133 -11.48 6.01 8.94
N ASN A 134 -10.18 6.27 8.86
CA ASN A 134 -9.61 7.09 7.79
C ASN A 134 -9.84 6.46 6.40
N ALA A 135 -9.61 5.16 6.25
CA ALA A 135 -9.84 4.47 4.98
C ALA A 135 -11.33 4.53 4.59
N ARG A 136 -12.24 4.28 5.55
CA ARG A 136 -13.68 4.39 5.34
C ARG A 136 -14.08 5.80 4.90
N ASP A 137 -13.60 6.83 5.57
CA ASP A 137 -13.98 8.21 5.30
C ASP A 137 -13.49 8.67 3.93
N ILE A 138 -12.29 8.25 3.51
CA ILE A 138 -11.77 8.49 2.16
C ILE A 138 -12.68 7.82 1.11
N LEU A 139 -13.04 6.55 1.33
CA LEU A 139 -13.89 5.82 0.39
C LEU A 139 -15.32 6.37 0.36
N LEU A 140 -15.90 6.76 1.49
CA LEU A 140 -17.20 7.42 1.54
C LEU A 140 -17.22 8.74 0.76
N ALA A 141 -16.16 9.54 0.88
CA ALA A 141 -16.03 10.78 0.11
C ALA A 141 -15.97 10.50 -1.40
N LEU A 142 -15.21 9.46 -1.79
CA LEU A 142 -15.10 9.02 -3.18
C LEU A 142 -16.45 8.50 -3.72
N GLU A 143 -17.13 7.63 -2.97
CA GLU A 143 -18.43 7.03 -3.29
C GLU A 143 -19.52 8.11 -3.40
N THR A 144 -19.48 9.09 -2.53
CA THR A 144 -20.42 10.22 -2.55
C THR A 144 -20.21 11.08 -3.80
N THR A 145 -18.97 11.49 -4.07
CA THR A 145 -18.62 12.26 -5.26
C THR A 145 -18.99 11.53 -6.55
N PHE A 146 -18.74 10.21 -6.59
CA PHE A 146 -19.10 9.39 -7.74
C PHE A 146 -20.62 9.34 -7.95
N ARG A 147 -21.37 9.14 -6.87
CA ARG A 147 -22.84 9.10 -6.92
C ARG A 147 -23.43 10.43 -7.37
N GLU A 148 -22.93 11.54 -6.87
CA GLU A 148 -23.36 12.88 -7.30
C GLU A 148 -23.10 13.13 -8.78
N ARG A 149 -21.94 12.69 -9.27
CA ARG A 149 -21.53 12.93 -10.66
C ARG A 149 -22.20 12.00 -11.66
N TYR A 150 -22.46 10.74 -11.29
CA TYR A 150 -22.89 9.70 -12.24
C TYR A 150 -24.28 9.13 -11.93
N ALA A 151 -24.94 9.56 -10.86
CA ALA A 151 -26.23 9.03 -10.36
C ALA A 151 -26.22 7.51 -10.16
N ARG A 152 -25.07 6.93 -9.77
CA ARG A 152 -24.84 5.49 -9.58
C ARG A 152 -23.95 5.26 -8.36
N ASN A 153 -24.12 4.10 -7.72
CA ASN A 153 -23.25 3.70 -6.61
C ASN A 153 -21.88 3.23 -7.13
N LEU A 154 -20.82 3.62 -6.43
CA LEU A 154 -19.48 3.11 -6.63
C LEU A 154 -19.32 1.80 -5.84
N THR A 155 -19.41 0.68 -6.52
CA THR A 155 -19.32 -0.66 -5.93
C THR A 155 -17.94 -1.27 -6.19
N LEU A 156 -17.59 -2.36 -5.50
CA LEU A 156 -16.30 -3.05 -5.71
C LEU A 156 -16.12 -3.46 -7.18
N SER A 157 -17.17 -3.96 -7.84
CA SER A 157 -17.12 -4.32 -9.27
C SER A 157 -16.81 -3.13 -10.20
N ARG A 158 -17.01 -1.89 -9.75
CA ARG A 158 -16.75 -0.67 -10.52
C ARG A 158 -15.42 -0.01 -10.19
N LEU A 159 -14.86 -0.33 -9.03
CA LEU A 159 -13.53 0.17 -8.63
C LEU A 159 -12.42 -0.48 -9.45
N SER A 160 -12.60 -1.75 -9.87
CA SER A 160 -11.63 -2.49 -10.69
C SER A 160 -10.20 -2.37 -10.12
N GLU A 161 -9.20 -2.21 -10.95
CA GLU A 161 -7.79 -2.12 -10.56
C GLU A 161 -7.43 -0.89 -9.71
N ALA A 162 -8.36 0.04 -9.49
CA ALA A 162 -8.12 1.24 -8.71
C ALA A 162 -7.96 0.99 -7.21
N VAL A 163 -8.42 -0.16 -6.71
CA VAL A 163 -8.32 -0.55 -5.31
C VAL A 163 -7.78 -1.97 -5.16
N ILE A 164 -7.27 -2.25 -3.97
CA ILE A 164 -6.76 -3.55 -3.55
C ILE A 164 -7.78 -4.20 -2.63
N LEU A 165 -7.99 -5.50 -2.78
CA LEU A 165 -8.95 -6.25 -1.99
C LEU A 165 -8.29 -6.82 -0.72
N PRO A 166 -8.64 -6.34 0.48
CA PRO A 166 -8.08 -6.88 1.72
C PRO A 166 -8.39 -8.36 1.89
N LEU A 167 -7.49 -9.11 2.51
CA LEU A 167 -7.78 -10.47 2.95
C LEU A 167 -8.86 -10.43 4.05
N SER A 168 -9.89 -11.27 3.90
CA SER A 168 -10.95 -11.35 4.91
C SER A 168 -10.44 -12.03 6.19
N PRO A 169 -10.55 -11.40 7.36
CA PRO A 169 -10.10 -11.97 8.62
C PRO A 169 -10.90 -13.21 9.03
N ASP A 170 -12.16 -13.29 8.66
CA ASP A 170 -13.08 -14.34 9.09
C ASP A 170 -12.95 -15.64 8.31
N LYS A 171 -12.28 -15.61 7.16
CA LYS A 171 -12.25 -16.73 6.19
C LYS A 171 -10.84 -17.15 5.78
N GLY A 172 -9.82 -16.74 6.52
CA GLY A 172 -8.43 -17.08 6.25
C GLY A 172 -7.96 -16.51 4.90
N SER A 173 -7.52 -17.40 4.00
CA SER A 173 -7.13 -17.01 2.64
C SER A 173 -8.30 -16.83 1.68
N CYS A 174 -9.53 -17.22 2.09
CA CYS A 174 -10.73 -17.05 1.28
C CYS A 174 -11.31 -15.66 1.47
N MET A 175 -11.32 -14.87 0.42
CA MET A 175 -11.92 -13.54 0.40
C MET A 175 -13.29 -13.63 -0.23
N HIS A 176 -14.31 -13.24 0.53
CA HIS A 176 -15.68 -13.21 0.05
C HIS A 176 -16.27 -11.82 0.27
N TYR A 177 -16.10 -10.98 -0.74
CA TYR A 177 -16.72 -9.67 -0.79
C TYR A 177 -17.83 -9.67 -1.84
N ASP A 178 -18.99 -9.13 -1.49
CA ASP A 178 -20.04 -8.89 -2.46
C ASP A 178 -19.64 -7.77 -3.43
N PRO A 179 -19.43 -8.06 -4.72
CA PRO A 179 -18.97 -7.07 -5.68
C PRO A 179 -20.00 -5.97 -5.95
N SER A 180 -21.26 -6.15 -5.53
CA SER A 180 -22.33 -5.16 -5.68
C SER A 180 -22.35 -4.10 -4.59
N LEU A 181 -21.58 -4.29 -3.51
CA LEU A 181 -21.54 -3.36 -2.39
C LEU A 181 -20.37 -2.38 -2.51
N PRO A 182 -20.49 -1.18 -1.92
CA PRO A 182 -19.39 -0.22 -1.76
C PRO A 182 -18.32 -0.73 -0.80
N ALA A 183 -17.07 -0.30 -1.00
CA ALA A 183 -15.95 -0.69 -0.14
C ALA A 183 -16.10 -0.16 1.31
N SER A 184 -16.71 1.01 1.47
CA SER A 184 -16.97 1.62 2.78
C SER A 184 -17.84 0.76 3.70
N VAL A 185 -18.74 -0.05 3.13
CA VAL A 185 -19.61 -0.97 3.89
C VAL A 185 -18.79 -2.04 4.60
N PHE A 186 -17.79 -2.60 3.92
CA PHE A 186 -16.91 -3.61 4.51
C PHE A 186 -16.03 -3.02 5.61
N LEU A 187 -15.49 -1.81 5.41
CA LEU A 187 -14.71 -1.12 6.43
C LEU A 187 -15.53 -0.78 7.67
N GLN A 188 -16.79 -0.39 7.48
CA GLN A 188 -17.69 -0.16 8.60
C GLN A 188 -17.94 -1.44 9.39
N ASN A 189 -18.18 -2.56 8.71
CA ASN A 189 -18.39 -3.86 9.36
C ASN A 189 -17.14 -4.31 10.13
N ASP A 190 -15.95 -4.13 9.56
CA ASP A 190 -14.68 -4.49 10.20
C ASP A 190 -14.41 -3.62 11.44
N LEU A 191 -14.71 -2.34 11.37
CA LEU A 191 -14.62 -1.43 12.51
C LEU A 191 -15.56 -1.84 13.64
N GLU A 192 -16.82 -2.14 13.32
CA GLU A 192 -17.79 -2.61 14.29
C GLU A 192 -17.37 -3.94 14.92
N MET A 193 -16.83 -4.86 14.14
CA MET A 193 -16.28 -6.13 14.63
C MET A 193 -15.16 -5.89 15.64
N LEU A 194 -14.20 -5.02 15.32
CA LEU A 194 -13.12 -4.68 16.25
C LEU A 194 -13.66 -4.10 17.55
N LEU A 195 -14.60 -3.16 17.48
CA LEU A 195 -15.19 -2.54 18.68
C LEU A 195 -15.92 -3.56 19.57
N ARG A 196 -16.61 -4.53 18.96
CA ARG A 196 -17.22 -5.65 19.71
C ARG A 196 -16.17 -6.54 20.39
N MET A 197 -15.10 -6.88 19.67
CA MET A 197 -14.00 -7.70 20.23
C MET A 197 -13.35 -7.01 21.46
N ARG A 198 -13.19 -5.70 21.43
CA ARG A 198 -12.66 -4.94 22.57
C ARG A 198 -13.50 -5.11 23.82
N ASN A 199 -14.81 -5.00 23.69
CA ASN A 199 -15.74 -5.11 24.80
C ASN A 199 -15.68 -6.51 25.45
N VAL A 200 -15.47 -7.55 24.64
CA VAL A 200 -15.33 -8.93 25.14
C VAL A 200 -13.99 -9.15 25.85
N LEU A 201 -12.92 -8.45 25.44
CA LEU A 201 -11.59 -8.58 26.06
C LEU A 201 -11.43 -7.75 27.35
N GLN A 202 -12.37 -6.85 27.63
CA GLN A 202 -12.39 -6.02 28.83
C GLN A 202 -13.37 -6.53 29.91
N SER A 203 -14.25 -7.48 29.55
CA SER A 203 -15.16 -8.19 30.47
C SER A 203 -14.51 -9.46 31.04
#